data_a6144018ca37d71afd8bbf0e838d1a5f
#
_entry.id   a6144018ca37d71afd8bbf0e838d1a5f
#
_cell.length_a   1.000
_cell.length_b   1.000
_cell.length_c   1.000
_cell.angle_alpha   90.00
_cell.angle_beta   90.00
_cell.angle_gamma   90.00
#
_symmetry.space_group_name_H-M   'P 1'
#
loop_
_entity.id
_entity.type
_entity.pdbx_description
1 polymer ?
#
loop_
_entity_poly.entity_id
_entity_poly.type
_entity_poly.pdbx_seq_one_letter_code
_entity_poly.pdbx_strand_id
1 'polypeptide(L)'
;NVSTTAAASRYESYSYSGLSLADHNIKVVVKSGTLKIDALYALGETTQIGDDVLVSVETKFPAAYAVEQNQTLKNLPATVEVKTGNGTVVTKPIVWSNNTAEHFSEAYATTSVTGVVQDGVNSFGASLGVTIPVEVVPENTVYFIDMVKGTPDADAKTEAFAAVKELRGSALLNQTADQLKTSGNSWGLVDTDAGTKSYTDTTDKTATGIYGNNNESGETLTYALTLDPGKYTITSAHREWWGMTRPMNLTVTVDNITLDAGTIQVDGSNPNAVNTYSFDVRTKQTVTYTITATGTQAPVISWLVVSRTGDAEEIQPNDSI
;
A
#
# COMPACT_ATOMS: atom_id res chain seq x y z
N ASN A 1 -15.59 5.25 36.82
CA ASN A 1 -14.37 5.85 36.26
C ASN A 1 -13.29 4.76 36.21
N VAL A 2 -12.95 4.35 34.99
CA VAL A 2 -11.83 3.43 34.76
C VAL A 2 -10.64 4.30 34.38
N SER A 3 -9.49 4.11 35.05
CA SER A 3 -8.24 4.80 34.71
C SER A 3 -7.33 3.82 33.99
N THR A 4 -6.96 4.13 32.73
CA THR A 4 -6.01 3.35 31.97
C THR A 4 -4.69 4.08 31.95
N THR A 5 -3.68 3.51 32.56
CA THR A 5 -2.28 3.95 32.49
C THR A 5 -1.38 2.83 31.99
N ALA A 6 -1.86 2.05 31.03
CA ALA A 6 -1.05 1.00 30.44
C ALA A 6 -0.04 1.56 29.44
N ALA A 7 1.20 1.19 29.64
CA ALA A 7 2.25 1.38 28.67
C ALA A 7 1.98 0.49 27.45
N ALA A 8 1.92 1.13 26.31
CA ALA A 8 2.07 0.56 24.96
C ALA A 8 1.40 -0.78 24.70
N SER A 9 0.41 -0.70 23.87
CA SER A 9 -0.14 -1.76 23.04
C SER A 9 -0.86 -2.87 23.79
N ARG A 10 -2.05 -2.96 23.52
CA ARG A 10 -2.84 -4.17 23.31
C ARG A 10 -4.21 -3.98 23.83
N TYR A 11 -5.08 -4.61 23.19
CA TYR A 11 -6.49 -4.69 23.43
C TYR A 11 -6.81 -4.82 24.93
N GLU A 12 -7.17 -3.71 25.55
CA GLU A 12 -7.75 -3.76 26.89
C GLU A 12 -9.26 -3.80 26.71
N SER A 13 -9.88 -4.84 27.23
CA SER A 13 -11.34 -4.94 27.28
C SER A 13 -11.85 -4.45 28.63
N TYR A 14 -12.84 -3.58 28.60
CA TYR A 14 -13.55 -3.10 29.78
C TYR A 14 -14.99 -3.60 29.71
N SER A 15 -15.47 -4.22 30.77
CA SER A 15 -16.86 -4.64 30.90
C SER A 15 -17.56 -3.87 32.02
N TYR A 16 -18.79 -3.49 31.80
CA TYR A 16 -19.68 -2.94 32.79
C TYR A 16 -20.97 -3.76 32.79
N SER A 17 -21.37 -4.26 33.96
CA SER A 17 -22.55 -5.12 34.12
C SER A 17 -23.60 -4.45 35.00
N GLY A 18 -24.83 -4.95 34.94
CA GLY A 18 -25.93 -4.49 35.78
C GLY A 18 -26.70 -3.28 35.25
N LEU A 19 -26.60 -3.05 33.92
CA LEU A 19 -27.47 -2.09 33.26
C LEU A 19 -28.90 -2.64 33.18
N SER A 20 -29.90 -1.81 33.46
CA SER A 20 -31.31 -2.15 33.27
C SER A 20 -31.65 -2.21 31.79
N LEU A 21 -32.75 -2.88 31.43
CA LEU A 21 -33.27 -2.88 30.05
C LEU A 21 -33.83 -1.48 29.72
N ALA A 22 -32.99 -0.60 29.17
CA ALA A 22 -33.32 0.77 28.81
C ALA A 22 -32.26 1.31 27.85
N ASP A 23 -32.50 2.45 27.22
CA ASP A 23 -31.51 3.16 26.42
C ASP A 23 -30.38 3.66 27.31
N HIS A 24 -29.14 3.31 26.95
CA HIS A 24 -27.95 3.71 27.68
C HIS A 24 -27.02 4.53 26.79
N ASN A 25 -26.53 5.65 27.31
CA ASN A 25 -25.53 6.46 26.65
C ASN A 25 -24.13 6.12 27.18
N ILE A 26 -23.25 5.65 26.30
CA ILE A 26 -21.85 5.42 26.61
C ILE A 26 -21.06 6.65 26.17
N LYS A 27 -20.41 7.32 27.14
CA LYS A 27 -19.52 8.44 26.87
C LYS A 27 -18.09 8.05 27.18
N VAL A 28 -17.25 8.05 26.15
CA VAL A 28 -15.81 7.87 26.29
C VAL A 28 -15.15 9.25 26.28
N VAL A 29 -14.39 9.58 27.34
CA VAL A 29 -13.68 10.85 27.46
C VAL A 29 -12.20 10.59 27.55
N VAL A 30 -11.46 11.02 26.53
CA VAL A 30 -10.00 10.98 26.53
C VAL A 30 -9.48 12.21 27.25
N LYS A 31 -8.80 12.02 28.37
CA LYS A 31 -8.22 13.11 29.18
C LYS A 31 -6.84 13.52 28.68
N SER A 32 -6.09 12.58 28.11
CA SER A 32 -4.77 12.85 27.50
C SER A 32 -4.41 11.69 26.57
N GLY A 33 -3.63 11.96 25.52
CA GLY A 33 -3.21 10.97 24.53
C GLY A 33 -4.28 10.66 23.48
N THR A 34 -4.10 9.56 22.75
CA THR A 34 -5.01 9.10 21.69
C THR A 34 -5.63 7.77 22.10
N LEU A 35 -6.95 7.65 21.95
CA LEU A 35 -7.69 6.41 22.15
C LEU A 35 -8.15 5.90 20.78
N LYS A 36 -7.84 4.64 20.48
CA LYS A 36 -8.46 3.90 19.39
C LYS A 36 -9.48 2.94 19.99
N ILE A 37 -10.72 3.00 19.53
CA ILE A 37 -11.77 2.04 19.88
C ILE A 37 -11.89 1.07 18.72
N ASP A 38 -11.57 -0.19 18.95
CA ASP A 38 -11.63 -1.24 17.94
C ASP A 38 -13.02 -1.84 17.85
N ALA A 39 -13.65 -2.09 18.99
CA ALA A 39 -15.00 -2.60 19.06
C ALA A 39 -15.72 -2.15 20.34
N LEU A 40 -17.04 -2.00 20.22
CA LEU A 40 -17.94 -1.80 21.35
C LEU A 40 -18.99 -2.91 21.32
N TYR A 41 -19.06 -3.71 22.39
CA TYR A 41 -20.06 -4.76 22.52
C TYR A 41 -21.03 -4.41 23.64
N ALA A 42 -22.34 -4.49 23.38
CA ALA A 42 -23.36 -4.53 24.39
C ALA A 42 -23.86 -5.97 24.52
N LEU A 43 -23.62 -6.57 25.68
CA LEU A 43 -24.11 -7.90 26.01
C LEU A 43 -25.32 -7.70 26.94
N GLY A 44 -26.52 -7.99 26.45
CA GLY A 44 -27.74 -8.05 27.27
C GLY A 44 -27.98 -9.49 27.76
N GLU A 45 -28.77 -9.64 28.81
CA GLU A 45 -29.42 -10.93 29.08
C GLU A 45 -30.20 -11.32 27.82
N THR A 46 -30.00 -12.52 27.35
CA THR A 46 -30.42 -13.08 26.10
C THR A 46 -31.94 -12.88 25.83
N THR A 47 -32.33 -11.76 25.31
CA THR A 47 -33.32 -11.80 24.23
C THR A 47 -32.58 -12.52 23.11
N GLN A 48 -33.03 -13.72 22.75
CA GLN A 48 -32.44 -14.48 21.66
C GLN A 48 -32.23 -13.50 20.51
N ILE A 49 -30.96 -13.30 20.13
CA ILE A 49 -30.66 -12.68 18.83
C ILE A 49 -31.50 -13.52 17.87
N GLY A 50 -32.46 -12.91 17.17
CA GLY A 50 -33.33 -13.64 16.29
C GLY A 50 -32.48 -14.54 15.39
N ASP A 51 -32.88 -15.77 15.20
CA ASP A 51 -32.11 -16.77 14.45
C ASP A 51 -31.63 -16.24 13.08
N ASP A 52 -32.37 -15.26 12.51
CA ASP A 52 -32.13 -14.64 11.20
C ASP A 52 -31.24 -13.38 11.25
N VAL A 53 -30.86 -12.91 12.45
CA VAL A 53 -30.02 -11.69 12.58
C VAL A 53 -28.61 -11.99 12.06
N LEU A 54 -28.08 -11.09 11.23
CA LEU A 54 -26.73 -11.20 10.72
C LEU A 54 -25.71 -10.78 11.78
N VAL A 55 -24.69 -11.61 12.01
CA VAL A 55 -23.69 -11.40 13.05
C VAL A 55 -22.35 -10.91 12.47
N SER A 56 -21.83 -11.64 11.47
CA SER A 56 -20.51 -11.35 10.89
C SER A 56 -20.44 -11.86 9.46
N VAL A 57 -19.57 -11.23 8.66
CA VAL A 57 -19.18 -11.75 7.34
C VAL A 57 -18.04 -12.74 7.56
N GLU A 58 -18.22 -13.99 7.08
CA GLU A 58 -17.26 -15.09 7.22
C GLU A 58 -16.38 -15.26 5.98
N THR A 59 -16.80 -14.72 4.82
CA THR A 59 -15.98 -14.71 3.62
C THR A 59 -14.64 -14.05 3.88
N LYS A 60 -13.55 -14.75 3.56
CA LYS A 60 -12.20 -14.21 3.64
C LYS A 60 -11.86 -13.46 2.37
N PHE A 61 -11.53 -12.20 2.51
CA PHE A 61 -11.04 -11.35 1.43
C PHE A 61 -9.51 -11.26 1.46
N PRO A 62 -8.86 -11.01 0.31
CA PRO A 62 -7.48 -10.54 0.30
C PRO A 62 -7.32 -9.28 1.18
N ALA A 63 -6.14 -9.07 1.73
CA ALA A 63 -5.85 -7.88 2.55
C ALA A 63 -5.97 -6.58 1.74
N ALA A 64 -5.70 -6.63 0.43
CA ALA A 64 -5.90 -5.55 -0.52
C ALA A 64 -6.21 -6.10 -1.91
N TYR A 65 -6.88 -5.31 -2.74
CA TYR A 65 -7.00 -5.51 -4.18
C TYR A 65 -6.13 -4.50 -4.93
N ALA A 66 -5.88 -4.76 -6.21
CA ALA A 66 -5.29 -3.76 -7.10
C ALA A 66 -6.14 -3.60 -8.36
N VAL A 67 -6.08 -2.39 -8.92
CA VAL A 67 -6.78 -2.04 -10.17
C VAL A 67 -5.90 -1.13 -11.01
N GLU A 68 -5.98 -1.27 -12.33
CA GLU A 68 -5.36 -0.29 -13.22
C GLU A 68 -6.13 1.03 -13.20
N GLN A 69 -5.41 2.11 -13.30
CA GLN A 69 -5.98 3.48 -13.35
C GLN A 69 -7.12 3.56 -14.37
N ASN A 70 -8.21 4.23 -14.01
CA ASN A 70 -9.42 4.38 -14.82
C ASN A 70 -10.13 3.05 -15.19
N GLN A 71 -9.84 1.97 -14.50
CA GLN A 71 -10.54 0.69 -14.63
C GLN A 71 -11.40 0.38 -13.40
N THR A 72 -12.13 -0.73 -13.44
CA THR A 72 -12.92 -1.23 -12.32
C THR A 72 -12.42 -2.60 -11.88
N LEU A 73 -12.59 -2.92 -10.59
CA LEU A 73 -12.31 -4.27 -10.08
C LEU A 73 -13.29 -5.27 -10.71
N LYS A 74 -12.74 -6.35 -11.28
CA LYS A 74 -13.53 -7.37 -11.99
C LYS A 74 -13.90 -8.57 -11.12
N ASN A 75 -13.19 -8.81 -10.03
CA ASN A 75 -13.26 -10.05 -9.25
C ASN A 75 -13.91 -9.87 -7.87
N LEU A 76 -14.73 -8.83 -7.70
CA LEU A 76 -15.51 -8.68 -6.48
C LEU A 76 -16.63 -9.72 -6.44
N PRO A 77 -16.80 -10.49 -5.34
CA PRO A 77 -17.85 -11.49 -5.27
C PRO A 77 -19.24 -10.83 -5.24
N ALA A 78 -20.22 -11.49 -5.89
CA ALA A 78 -21.61 -11.07 -5.85
C ALA A 78 -22.34 -11.54 -4.58
N THR A 79 -21.76 -12.50 -3.86
CA THR A 79 -22.30 -13.05 -2.61
C THR A 79 -21.22 -13.27 -1.59
N VAL A 80 -21.59 -13.28 -0.32
CA VAL A 80 -20.71 -13.56 0.82
C VAL A 80 -21.36 -14.55 1.77
N GLU A 81 -20.53 -15.29 2.48
CA GLU A 81 -20.96 -16.10 3.60
C GLU A 81 -21.11 -15.22 4.85
N VAL A 82 -22.21 -15.38 5.53
CA VAL A 82 -22.57 -14.58 6.72
C VAL A 82 -23.02 -15.52 7.82
N LYS A 83 -22.51 -15.33 9.03
CA LYS A 83 -22.96 -16.02 10.23
C LYS A 83 -24.22 -15.35 10.77
N THR A 84 -25.21 -16.16 11.10
CA THR A 84 -26.48 -15.72 11.70
C THR A 84 -26.46 -15.90 13.24
N GLY A 85 -27.48 -15.36 13.89
CA GLY A 85 -27.60 -15.38 15.36
C GLY A 85 -27.62 -16.76 15.99
N ASN A 86 -28.17 -17.76 15.28
CA ASN A 86 -28.14 -19.17 15.71
C ASN A 86 -26.81 -19.87 15.40
N GLY A 87 -25.82 -19.17 14.82
CA GLY A 87 -24.51 -19.68 14.48
C GLY A 87 -24.43 -20.36 13.11
N THR A 88 -25.51 -20.41 12.34
CA THR A 88 -25.52 -20.95 10.98
C THR A 88 -24.83 -20.00 10.02
N VAL A 89 -24.07 -20.52 9.07
CA VAL A 89 -23.47 -19.74 7.97
C VAL A 89 -24.39 -19.87 6.75
N VAL A 90 -24.79 -18.71 6.21
CA VAL A 90 -25.68 -18.60 5.05
C VAL A 90 -25.05 -17.71 3.99
N THR A 91 -25.35 -17.97 2.71
CA THR A 91 -24.91 -17.11 1.62
C THR A 91 -25.89 -15.95 1.43
N LYS A 92 -25.36 -14.73 1.36
CA LYS A 92 -26.12 -13.48 1.15
C LYS A 92 -25.57 -12.69 -0.03
N PRO A 93 -26.41 -11.99 -0.80
CA PRO A 93 -25.93 -11.03 -1.81
C PRO A 93 -25.16 -9.90 -1.15
N ILE A 94 -24.17 -9.36 -1.86
CA ILE A 94 -23.44 -8.15 -1.46
C ILE A 94 -23.43 -7.15 -2.62
N VAL A 95 -23.68 -5.89 -2.31
CA VAL A 95 -23.64 -4.79 -3.28
C VAL A 95 -22.42 -3.93 -2.98
N TRP A 96 -21.58 -3.76 -3.98
CA TRP A 96 -20.35 -2.97 -3.89
C TRP A 96 -20.59 -1.55 -4.36
N SER A 97 -20.04 -0.59 -3.62
CA SER A 97 -19.97 0.83 -3.96
C SER A 97 -18.51 1.25 -4.20
N ASN A 98 -18.34 2.39 -4.86
CA ASN A 98 -17.03 2.96 -5.20
C ASN A 98 -16.19 2.10 -6.16
N ASN A 99 -16.80 1.16 -6.87
CA ASN A 99 -16.13 0.39 -7.92
C ASN A 99 -16.39 1.04 -9.29
N THR A 100 -15.87 2.23 -9.49
CA THR A 100 -16.02 3.00 -10.74
C THR A 100 -14.67 3.47 -11.27
N ALA A 101 -14.56 3.65 -12.58
CA ALA A 101 -13.34 4.17 -13.20
C ALA A 101 -12.94 5.55 -12.65
N GLU A 102 -13.92 6.40 -12.35
CA GLU A 102 -13.69 7.72 -11.74
C GLU A 102 -13.09 7.60 -10.34
N HIS A 103 -13.57 6.65 -9.53
CA HIS A 103 -13.03 6.41 -8.19
C HIS A 103 -11.57 5.94 -8.22
N PHE A 104 -11.14 5.30 -9.30
CA PHE A 104 -9.78 4.82 -9.53
C PHE A 104 -9.01 5.66 -10.55
N SER A 105 -9.29 6.95 -10.64
CA SER A 105 -8.66 7.86 -11.61
C SER A 105 -7.26 8.32 -11.20
N GLU A 106 -6.90 8.22 -9.92
CA GLU A 106 -5.62 8.68 -9.41
C GLU A 106 -4.64 7.51 -9.24
N ALA A 107 -3.62 7.44 -10.09
CA ALA A 107 -2.58 6.43 -9.99
C ALA A 107 -1.79 6.56 -8.67
N TYR A 108 -1.35 5.44 -8.15
CA TYR A 108 -0.61 5.31 -6.87
C TYR A 108 -1.44 5.61 -5.63
N ALA A 109 -2.71 5.97 -5.77
CA ALA A 109 -3.59 6.13 -4.63
C ALA A 109 -3.88 4.77 -3.98
N THR A 110 -3.97 4.76 -2.65
CA THR A 110 -4.61 3.68 -1.90
C THR A 110 -6.00 4.16 -1.50
N THR A 111 -7.03 3.53 -2.05
CA THR A 111 -8.43 3.84 -1.79
C THR A 111 -9.16 2.62 -1.26
N SER A 112 -10.48 2.56 -1.32
CA SER A 112 -11.25 1.40 -0.87
C SER A 112 -12.55 1.23 -1.63
N VAL A 113 -13.03 -0.01 -1.71
CA VAL A 113 -14.41 -0.34 -2.06
C VAL A 113 -15.17 -0.77 -0.82
N THR A 114 -16.46 -0.48 -0.77
CA THR A 114 -17.32 -0.88 0.33
C THR A 114 -18.44 -1.76 -0.19
N GLY A 115 -18.57 -2.95 0.39
CA GLY A 115 -19.66 -3.88 0.15
C GLY A 115 -20.69 -3.81 1.26
N VAL A 116 -21.98 -3.82 0.91
CA VAL A 116 -23.09 -3.88 1.86
C VAL A 116 -23.87 -5.17 1.62
N VAL A 117 -23.93 -6.00 2.66
CA VAL A 117 -24.68 -7.26 2.63
C VAL A 117 -26.18 -6.96 2.55
N GLN A 118 -26.86 -7.63 1.64
CA GLN A 118 -28.29 -7.51 1.41
C GLN A 118 -29.09 -8.59 2.14
N ASP A 119 -30.41 -8.43 2.17
CA ASP A 119 -31.36 -9.43 2.68
C ASP A 119 -31.12 -9.83 4.14
N GLY A 120 -30.85 -8.82 4.99
CA GLY A 120 -30.73 -9.00 6.43
C GLY A 120 -30.06 -7.83 7.11
N VAL A 121 -30.22 -7.77 8.40
CA VAL A 121 -29.68 -6.74 9.28
C VAL A 121 -29.05 -7.38 10.52
N ASN A 122 -28.17 -6.65 11.18
CA ASN A 122 -27.64 -7.05 12.47
C ASN A 122 -28.67 -6.77 13.61
N SER A 123 -28.32 -7.11 14.85
CA SER A 123 -29.17 -6.91 16.01
C SER A 123 -29.56 -5.44 16.27
N PHE A 124 -28.93 -4.51 15.60
CA PHE A 124 -29.22 -3.07 15.68
C PHE A 124 -30.03 -2.55 14.50
N GLY A 125 -30.50 -3.42 13.61
CA GLY A 125 -31.22 -3.04 12.40
C GLY A 125 -30.35 -2.46 11.29
N ALA A 126 -29.02 -2.56 11.39
CA ALA A 126 -28.08 -2.09 10.37
C ALA A 126 -27.59 -3.25 9.48
N SER A 127 -27.32 -2.97 8.22
CA SER A 127 -26.68 -3.91 7.31
C SER A 127 -25.22 -4.15 7.70
N LEU A 128 -24.73 -5.36 7.46
CA LEU A 128 -23.30 -5.65 7.58
C LEU A 128 -22.55 -5.05 6.40
N GLY A 129 -21.37 -4.50 6.66
CA GLY A 129 -20.49 -3.91 5.65
C GLY A 129 -19.12 -4.56 5.64
N VAL A 130 -18.46 -4.49 4.49
CA VAL A 130 -17.06 -4.89 4.27
C VAL A 130 -16.37 -3.75 3.56
N THR A 131 -15.21 -3.34 4.04
CA THR A 131 -14.35 -2.35 3.35
C THR A 131 -13.02 -2.99 3.02
N ILE A 132 -12.62 -2.89 1.75
CA ILE A 132 -11.40 -3.52 1.24
C ILE A 132 -10.52 -2.45 0.62
N PRO A 133 -9.24 -2.34 1.03
CA PRO A 133 -8.27 -1.45 0.41
C PRO A 133 -8.03 -1.83 -1.05
N VAL A 134 -7.83 -0.81 -1.88
CA VAL A 134 -7.52 -0.97 -3.32
C VAL A 134 -6.33 -0.10 -3.68
N GLU A 135 -5.30 -0.72 -4.22
CA GLU A 135 -4.14 -0.04 -4.80
C GLU A 135 -4.41 0.28 -6.26
N VAL A 136 -4.27 1.55 -6.63
CA VAL A 136 -4.43 1.99 -8.03
C VAL A 136 -3.06 2.13 -8.67
N VAL A 137 -2.82 1.36 -9.74
CA VAL A 137 -1.55 1.39 -10.47
C VAL A 137 -1.74 1.87 -11.90
N PRO A 138 -0.72 2.49 -12.54
CA PRO A 138 -0.78 2.80 -13.96
C PRO A 138 -0.99 1.55 -14.79
N GLU A 139 -1.64 1.72 -15.93
CA GLU A 139 -1.69 0.68 -16.96
C GLU A 139 -0.26 0.24 -17.34
N ASN A 140 -0.09 -1.04 -17.68
CA ASN A 140 1.19 -1.63 -18.06
C ASN A 140 2.34 -1.44 -17.06
N THR A 141 2.03 -1.44 -15.76
CA THR A 141 3.05 -1.52 -14.70
C THR A 141 3.86 -2.80 -14.85
N VAL A 142 5.19 -2.66 -14.97
CA VAL A 142 6.15 -3.76 -15.15
C VAL A 142 7.01 -4.01 -13.92
N TYR A 143 7.21 -3.00 -13.06
CA TYR A 143 7.79 -3.14 -11.73
C TYR A 143 6.93 -2.42 -10.72
N PHE A 144 6.69 -3.05 -9.59
CA PHE A 144 6.12 -2.46 -8.39
C PHE A 144 6.98 -2.91 -7.20
N ILE A 145 7.92 -2.07 -6.79
CA ILE A 145 8.87 -2.38 -5.72
C ILE A 145 8.42 -1.68 -4.45
N ASP A 146 8.06 -2.47 -3.46
CA ASP A 146 7.72 -2.02 -2.11
C ASP A 146 8.94 -2.29 -1.23
N MET A 147 9.61 -1.22 -0.81
CA MET A 147 11.00 -1.29 -0.37
C MET A 147 11.13 -1.82 1.05
N VAL A 148 11.78 -2.99 1.16
CA VAL A 148 11.99 -3.71 2.42
C VAL A 148 13.37 -4.35 2.52
N LYS A 149 14.34 -3.89 1.70
CA LYS A 149 15.74 -4.32 1.65
C LYS A 149 15.92 -5.84 1.52
N GLY A 150 15.48 -6.38 0.39
CA GLY A 150 15.79 -7.78 0.04
C GLY A 150 15.14 -8.82 0.96
N THR A 151 14.25 -8.40 1.83
CA THR A 151 13.46 -9.32 2.63
C THR A 151 12.21 -9.66 1.82
N PRO A 152 12.10 -10.87 1.24
CA PRO A 152 10.91 -11.24 0.47
C PRO A 152 9.67 -11.41 1.35
N ASP A 153 9.81 -11.28 2.65
CA ASP A 153 8.83 -11.74 3.62
C ASP A 153 8.11 -10.61 4.36
N ALA A 154 6.93 -10.76 4.26
CA ALA A 154 5.81 -10.97 5.16
C ALA A 154 5.65 -10.01 6.36
N ASP A 155 6.66 -9.52 6.99
CA ASP A 155 6.56 -8.53 8.07
C ASP A 155 6.59 -7.10 7.53
N ALA A 156 7.00 -6.92 6.32
CA ALA A 156 6.87 -5.69 5.60
C ALA A 156 5.46 -5.60 5.04
N LYS A 157 4.86 -4.47 5.09
CA LYS A 157 3.52 -4.17 4.57
C LYS A 157 3.49 -4.28 3.05
N THR A 158 3.47 -5.52 2.57
CA THR A 158 3.50 -5.87 1.15
C THR A 158 2.12 -6.19 0.58
N GLU A 159 1.05 -5.83 1.26
CA GLU A 159 -0.32 -6.06 0.79
C GLU A 159 -0.55 -5.39 -0.58
N ALA A 160 -0.04 -4.16 -0.78
CA ALA A 160 -0.10 -3.47 -2.05
C ALA A 160 0.67 -4.24 -3.14
N PHE A 161 1.89 -4.70 -2.84
CA PHE A 161 2.66 -5.54 -3.76
C PHE A 161 1.94 -6.85 -4.09
N ALA A 162 1.40 -7.55 -3.11
CA ALA A 162 0.69 -8.81 -3.33
C ALA A 162 -0.52 -8.62 -4.25
N ALA A 163 -1.29 -7.55 -4.03
CA ALA A 163 -2.44 -7.19 -4.86
C ALA A 163 -2.03 -6.83 -6.30
N VAL A 164 -0.97 -6.05 -6.49
CA VAL A 164 -0.45 -5.69 -7.82
C VAL A 164 0.13 -6.91 -8.53
N LYS A 165 0.81 -7.80 -7.82
CA LYS A 165 1.31 -9.06 -8.37
C LYS A 165 0.17 -9.95 -8.86
N GLU A 166 -0.93 -10.04 -8.12
CA GLU A 166 -2.12 -10.78 -8.56
C GLU A 166 -2.73 -10.14 -9.82
N LEU A 167 -2.85 -8.82 -9.84
CA LEU A 167 -3.39 -8.09 -10.99
C LEU A 167 -2.54 -8.27 -12.25
N ARG A 168 -1.22 -8.17 -12.14
CA ARG A 168 -0.29 -8.16 -13.28
C ARG A 168 0.23 -9.54 -13.66
N GLY A 169 0.20 -10.50 -12.73
CA GLY A 169 0.69 -11.86 -12.96
C GLY A 169 2.13 -11.90 -13.46
N SER A 170 2.37 -12.61 -14.55
CA SER A 170 3.70 -12.73 -15.18
C SER A 170 4.17 -11.46 -15.92
N ALA A 171 3.31 -10.46 -16.13
CA ALA A 171 3.69 -9.17 -16.71
C ALA A 171 4.46 -8.29 -15.70
N LEU A 172 4.34 -8.57 -14.39
CA LEU A 172 5.16 -7.93 -13.37
C LEU A 172 6.54 -8.60 -13.34
N LEU A 173 7.59 -7.83 -13.59
CA LEU A 173 8.97 -8.35 -13.68
C LEU A 173 9.58 -8.66 -12.31
N ASN A 174 9.13 -7.97 -11.24
CA ASN A 174 9.50 -8.32 -9.87
C ASN A 174 8.47 -9.28 -9.26
N GLN A 175 8.92 -10.50 -8.95
CA GLN A 175 8.07 -11.52 -8.32
C GLN A 175 8.14 -11.52 -6.79
N THR A 176 9.00 -10.68 -6.20
CA THR A 176 9.12 -10.36 -4.78
C THR A 176 8.96 -8.86 -4.58
N ALA A 177 8.53 -8.42 -3.39
CA ALA A 177 8.31 -7.00 -3.09
C ALA A 177 9.60 -6.18 -3.24
N ASP A 178 10.70 -6.71 -2.74
CA ASP A 178 12.04 -6.13 -2.85
C ASP A 178 13.09 -7.23 -2.86
N GLN A 179 14.30 -6.92 -3.31
CA GLN A 179 15.47 -7.79 -3.24
C GLN A 179 16.78 -7.02 -3.44
N LEU A 180 17.90 -7.60 -2.95
CA LEU A 180 19.21 -7.10 -3.29
C LEU A 180 19.58 -7.48 -4.72
N LYS A 181 20.30 -6.59 -5.43
CA LYS A 181 20.88 -6.87 -6.75
C LYS A 181 22.06 -7.83 -6.59
N THR A 182 22.00 -8.90 -7.34
CA THR A 182 23.08 -9.90 -7.43
C THR A 182 23.40 -10.18 -8.89
N SER A 183 24.45 -10.93 -9.16
CA SER A 183 24.77 -11.39 -10.52
C SER A 183 23.73 -12.38 -11.08
N GLY A 184 22.94 -13.01 -10.21
CA GLY A 184 21.95 -14.02 -10.59
C GLY A 184 20.54 -13.48 -10.82
N ASN A 185 20.26 -12.19 -10.55
CA ASN A 185 18.93 -11.60 -10.75
C ASN A 185 18.96 -10.39 -11.68
N SER A 186 17.81 -10.07 -12.25
CA SER A 186 17.64 -9.00 -13.25
C SER A 186 17.39 -7.62 -12.65
N TRP A 187 17.09 -7.52 -11.34
CA TRP A 187 16.75 -6.27 -10.67
C TRP A 187 17.08 -6.32 -9.18
N GLY A 188 17.10 -5.18 -8.51
CA GLY A 188 17.22 -5.06 -7.07
C GLY A 188 18.03 -3.86 -6.60
N LEU A 189 18.08 -3.69 -5.27
CA LEU A 189 18.89 -2.69 -4.58
C LEU A 189 20.38 -3.04 -4.71
N VAL A 190 21.17 -2.08 -5.16
CA VAL A 190 22.62 -2.21 -5.34
C VAL A 190 23.36 -1.99 -4.01
N ASP A 191 22.88 -1.06 -3.19
CA ASP A 191 23.51 -0.63 -1.95
C ASP A 191 23.20 -1.59 -0.80
N THR A 192 24.08 -2.54 -0.57
CA THR A 192 23.88 -3.65 0.37
C THR A 192 23.90 -3.24 1.84
N ASP A 193 24.44 -2.08 2.17
CA ASP A 193 24.55 -1.51 3.51
C ASP A 193 23.36 -0.61 3.90
N ALA A 194 22.49 -0.24 2.95
CA ALA A 194 21.29 0.57 3.23
C ALA A 194 20.46 0.01 4.39
N GLY A 195 19.91 0.89 5.21
CA GLY A 195 19.01 0.53 6.31
C GLY A 195 17.56 0.35 5.86
N THR A 196 16.79 -0.43 6.61
CA THR A 196 15.35 -0.61 6.38
C THR A 196 14.54 0.04 7.48
N LYS A 197 13.50 0.78 7.10
CA LYS A 197 12.49 1.30 8.01
C LYS A 197 11.17 0.59 7.77
N SER A 198 10.54 0.09 8.84
CA SER A 198 9.24 -0.58 8.77
C SER A 198 8.38 -0.19 9.97
N TYR A 199 7.10 0.03 9.71
CA TYR A 199 6.06 0.16 10.72
C TYR A 199 5.05 -0.98 10.56
N THR A 200 4.86 -1.75 11.61
CA THR A 200 4.08 -3.00 11.57
C THR A 200 2.56 -2.81 11.53
N ASP A 201 2.06 -1.63 11.88
CA ASP A 201 0.62 -1.41 12.12
C ASP A 201 -0.10 -0.61 11.04
N THR A 202 0.46 -0.50 9.85
CA THR A 202 -0.12 0.31 8.79
C THR A 202 -0.20 -0.45 7.46
N THR A 203 -1.26 -0.19 6.70
CA THR A 203 -1.42 -0.62 5.31
C THR A 203 -0.86 0.40 4.31
N ASP A 204 -0.36 1.53 4.80
CA ASP A 204 0.24 2.57 3.99
C ASP A 204 1.60 2.11 3.46
N LYS A 205 1.73 1.94 2.14
CA LYS A 205 2.99 1.55 1.48
C LYS A 205 4.14 2.55 1.70
N THR A 206 3.85 3.77 2.13
CA THR A 206 4.88 4.75 2.51
C THR A 206 5.42 4.56 3.93
N ALA A 207 4.80 3.69 4.72
CA ALA A 207 5.27 3.40 6.07
C ALA A 207 6.51 2.52 6.11
N THR A 208 6.80 1.81 5.03
CA THR A 208 8.04 1.06 4.84
C THR A 208 8.97 1.80 3.88
N GLY A 209 10.25 1.46 3.92
CA GLY A 209 11.23 1.99 2.98
C GLY A 209 12.65 1.69 3.39
N ILE A 210 13.57 2.20 2.61
CA ILE A 210 15.01 2.12 2.85
C ILE A 210 15.62 3.50 2.95
N TYR A 211 16.77 3.58 3.59
CA TYR A 211 17.57 4.80 3.75
C TYR A 211 19.05 4.48 3.60
N GLY A 212 19.83 5.45 3.12
CA GLY A 212 21.29 5.35 3.07
C GLY A 212 21.88 5.24 4.48
N ASN A 213 23.02 4.57 4.60
CA ASN A 213 23.61 4.27 5.90
C ASN A 213 24.41 5.46 6.47
N ASN A 214 24.85 6.40 5.62
CA ASN A 214 25.63 7.55 6.02
C ASN A 214 24.85 8.84 5.89
N ASN A 215 24.89 9.69 6.91
CA ASN A 215 24.29 11.01 6.90
C ASN A 215 25.28 12.02 6.33
N GLU A 216 25.48 11.98 5.01
CA GLU A 216 26.41 12.89 4.32
C GLU A 216 25.93 13.25 2.92
N SER A 217 26.41 14.37 2.40
CA SER A 217 26.15 14.77 1.02
C SER A 217 26.88 13.84 0.06
N GLY A 218 26.18 13.40 -0.98
CA GLY A 218 26.70 12.45 -1.95
C GLY A 218 26.37 10.98 -1.64
N GLU A 219 25.82 10.68 -0.46
CA GLU A 219 25.30 9.34 -0.17
C GLU A 219 24.23 8.95 -1.18
N THR A 220 24.23 7.70 -1.64
CA THR A 220 23.32 7.21 -2.70
C THR A 220 22.49 6.01 -2.26
N LEU A 221 21.35 5.86 -2.90
CA LEU A 221 20.57 4.62 -2.98
C LEU A 221 20.30 4.33 -4.46
N THR A 222 20.61 3.12 -4.93
CA THR A 222 20.53 2.77 -6.34
C THR A 222 19.75 1.47 -6.54
N TYR A 223 18.73 1.52 -7.40
CA TYR A 223 18.05 0.34 -7.92
C TYR A 223 18.46 0.07 -9.35
N ALA A 224 18.81 -1.19 -9.65
CA ALA A 224 19.07 -1.67 -10.99
C ALA A 224 17.86 -2.46 -11.50
N LEU A 225 17.42 -2.19 -12.72
CA LEU A 225 16.19 -2.72 -13.32
C LEU A 225 16.49 -3.17 -14.76
N THR A 226 16.25 -4.43 -15.13
CA THR A 226 16.38 -4.86 -16.51
C THR A 226 15.09 -4.58 -17.25
N LEU A 227 15.18 -3.80 -18.34
CA LEU A 227 14.05 -3.40 -19.17
C LEU A 227 14.27 -3.84 -20.63
N ASP A 228 13.19 -4.26 -21.27
CA ASP A 228 13.12 -4.47 -22.72
C ASP A 228 12.99 -3.13 -23.45
N PRO A 229 13.18 -3.06 -24.80
CA PRO A 229 12.95 -1.84 -25.56
C PRO A 229 11.54 -1.29 -25.35
N GLY A 230 11.43 0.01 -25.11
CA GLY A 230 10.15 0.68 -24.86
C GLY A 230 10.30 2.08 -24.31
N LYS A 231 9.19 2.79 -24.23
CA LYS A 231 9.04 4.05 -23.47
C LYS A 231 8.54 3.71 -22.07
N TYR A 232 9.12 4.33 -21.06
CA TYR A 232 8.83 4.04 -19.68
C TYR A 232 8.62 5.30 -18.87
N THR A 233 7.80 5.16 -17.85
CA THR A 233 7.69 6.12 -16.76
C THR A 233 8.12 5.43 -15.47
N ILE A 234 9.01 6.07 -14.70
CA ILE A 234 9.41 5.66 -13.37
C ILE A 234 8.85 6.65 -12.36
N THR A 235 8.17 6.15 -11.35
CA THR A 235 7.62 6.95 -10.26
C THR A 235 8.13 6.40 -8.94
N SER A 236 8.67 7.28 -8.09
CA SER A 236 9.16 6.95 -6.77
C SER A 236 8.49 7.78 -5.70
N ALA A 237 8.28 7.20 -4.52
CA ALA A 237 7.82 7.92 -3.35
C ALA A 237 8.88 7.88 -2.25
N HIS A 238 8.98 8.97 -1.55
CA HIS A 238 9.97 9.20 -0.52
C HIS A 238 9.26 9.71 0.73
N ARG A 239 9.67 9.20 1.90
CA ARG A 239 9.10 9.63 3.18
C ARG A 239 10.17 9.93 4.20
N GLU A 240 10.00 11.05 4.88
CA GLU A 240 10.77 11.39 6.07
C GLU A 240 10.09 10.78 7.31
N TRP A 241 10.83 9.96 8.07
CA TRP A 241 10.31 9.28 9.26
C TRP A 241 10.82 9.87 10.59
N TRP A 242 11.82 10.75 10.56
CA TRP A 242 12.52 11.26 11.75
C TRP A 242 12.43 12.78 11.94
N GLY A 243 11.72 13.50 11.04
CA GLY A 243 11.55 14.94 11.10
C GLY A 243 12.77 15.73 10.60
N MET A 244 13.69 15.09 9.88
CA MET A 244 14.87 15.73 9.29
C MET A 244 14.55 16.33 7.91
N THR A 245 15.39 17.23 7.42
CA THR A 245 15.29 17.75 6.05
C THR A 245 16.24 16.99 5.15
N ARG A 246 15.69 16.36 4.10
CA ARG A 246 16.42 15.52 3.12
C ARG A 246 16.20 16.03 1.71
N PRO A 247 17.03 16.97 1.22
CA PRO A 247 17.06 17.31 -0.19
C PRO A 247 17.81 16.20 -0.96
N MET A 248 17.25 15.77 -2.09
CA MET A 248 17.78 14.66 -2.88
C MET A 248 17.69 14.97 -4.37
N ASN A 249 18.71 14.56 -5.13
CA ASN A 249 18.70 14.50 -6.59
C ASN A 249 18.35 13.10 -7.04
N LEU A 250 17.56 13.00 -8.10
CA LEU A 250 17.13 11.77 -8.71
C LEU A 250 17.68 11.65 -10.12
N THR A 251 18.24 10.51 -10.47
CA THR A 251 18.78 10.26 -11.82
C THR A 251 18.38 8.91 -12.35
N VAL A 252 18.21 8.83 -13.68
CA VAL A 252 18.06 7.55 -14.41
C VAL A 252 19.26 7.40 -15.33
N THR A 253 19.95 6.26 -15.26
CA THR A 253 21.02 5.95 -16.20
C THR A 253 20.55 4.87 -17.18
N VAL A 254 20.57 5.20 -18.46
CA VAL A 254 20.19 4.35 -19.59
C VAL A 254 21.23 4.55 -20.71
N ASP A 255 21.66 3.47 -21.39
CA ASP A 255 22.71 3.51 -22.44
C ASP A 255 24.04 4.16 -21.95
N ASN A 256 24.39 4.02 -20.68
CA ASN A 256 25.51 4.71 -20.02
C ASN A 256 25.38 6.25 -19.98
N ILE A 257 24.20 6.79 -20.23
CA ILE A 257 23.90 8.21 -20.14
C ILE A 257 23.08 8.44 -18.88
N THR A 258 23.57 9.29 -17.99
CA THR A 258 22.84 9.71 -16.79
C THR A 258 21.93 10.89 -17.11
N LEU A 259 20.64 10.70 -16.95
CA LEU A 259 19.58 11.67 -17.17
C LEU A 259 19.14 12.23 -15.82
N ASP A 260 18.96 13.56 -15.76
CA ASP A 260 18.40 14.22 -14.58
C ASP A 260 16.91 13.94 -14.49
N ALA A 261 16.50 13.22 -13.46
CA ALA A 261 15.11 12.90 -13.21
C ALA A 261 14.43 13.87 -12.23
N GLY A 262 15.17 14.88 -11.75
CA GLY A 262 14.65 15.94 -10.91
C GLY A 262 15.20 15.96 -9.49
N THR A 263 14.68 16.88 -8.70
CA THR A 263 15.03 17.05 -7.28
C THR A 263 13.79 16.98 -6.42
N ILE A 264 13.93 16.43 -5.24
CA ILE A 264 12.88 16.39 -4.23
C ILE A 264 13.43 16.78 -2.87
N GLN A 265 12.55 17.19 -1.98
CA GLN A 265 12.84 17.36 -0.57
C GLN A 265 11.70 16.82 0.26
N VAL A 266 12.03 16.06 1.29
CA VAL A 266 11.11 15.67 2.37
C VAL A 266 11.62 16.23 3.70
N ASP A 267 10.71 16.59 4.59
CA ASP A 267 11.02 17.12 5.91
C ASP A 267 9.88 16.85 6.91
N GLY A 268 10.05 17.28 8.17
CA GLY A 268 9.04 17.05 9.21
C GLY A 268 7.70 17.73 8.95
N SER A 269 7.65 18.77 8.12
CA SER A 269 6.41 19.49 7.76
C SER A 269 5.76 18.89 6.50
N ASN A 270 6.59 18.46 5.56
CA ASN A 270 6.19 17.80 4.31
C ASN A 270 6.88 16.45 4.20
N PRO A 271 6.38 15.44 4.95
CA PRO A 271 7.11 14.18 5.11
C PRO A 271 7.05 13.28 3.87
N ASN A 272 6.20 13.55 2.90
CA ASN A 272 6.02 12.73 1.71
C ASN A 272 6.29 13.55 0.44
N ALA A 273 7.00 12.92 -0.50
CA ALA A 273 7.17 13.44 -1.85
C ALA A 273 7.08 12.30 -2.87
N VAL A 274 6.56 12.63 -4.04
CA VAL A 274 6.50 11.70 -5.19
C VAL A 274 7.16 12.38 -6.37
N ASN A 275 7.97 11.63 -7.12
CA ASN A 275 8.58 12.08 -8.37
C ASN A 275 8.28 11.12 -9.49
N THR A 276 8.05 11.67 -10.68
CA THR A 276 7.78 10.89 -11.90
C THR A 276 8.69 11.39 -13.01
N TYR A 277 9.32 10.45 -13.72
CA TYR A 277 10.22 10.74 -14.84
C TYR A 277 9.98 9.76 -15.99
N SER A 278 10.03 10.24 -17.23
CA SER A 278 9.87 9.42 -18.44
C SER A 278 11.19 9.30 -19.20
N PHE A 279 11.47 8.10 -19.72
CA PHE A 279 12.68 7.80 -20.46
C PHE A 279 12.44 6.69 -21.49
N ASP A 280 13.36 6.57 -22.43
CA ASP A 280 13.32 5.57 -23.50
C ASP A 280 14.44 4.53 -23.31
N VAL A 281 14.11 3.27 -23.56
CA VAL A 281 15.05 2.14 -23.60
C VAL A 281 15.06 1.60 -25.03
N ARG A 282 16.18 1.71 -25.73
CA ARG A 282 16.28 1.31 -27.15
C ARG A 282 16.65 -0.15 -27.33
N THR A 283 17.41 -0.70 -26.42
CA THR A 283 17.84 -2.11 -26.41
C THR A 283 17.62 -2.68 -25.02
N LYS A 284 17.40 -4.00 -24.92
CA LYS A 284 17.28 -4.65 -23.62
C LYS A 284 18.54 -4.43 -22.78
N GLN A 285 18.42 -3.80 -21.64
CA GLN A 285 19.55 -3.44 -20.80
C GLN A 285 19.14 -3.28 -19.33
N THR A 286 20.15 -3.12 -18.48
CA THR A 286 19.97 -2.69 -17.11
C THR A 286 19.94 -1.16 -17.05
N VAL A 287 18.85 -0.62 -16.56
CA VAL A 287 18.67 0.79 -16.20
C VAL A 287 18.88 0.94 -14.71
N THR A 288 19.55 2.02 -14.27
CA THR A 288 19.67 2.32 -12.84
C THR A 288 18.90 3.58 -12.49
N TYR A 289 18.19 3.52 -11.36
CA TYR A 289 17.57 4.66 -10.71
C TYR A 289 18.34 4.97 -9.44
N THR A 290 18.93 6.18 -9.37
CA THR A 290 19.79 6.58 -8.27
C THR A 290 19.23 7.82 -7.58
N ILE A 291 19.19 7.77 -6.26
CA ILE A 291 18.80 8.85 -5.36
C ILE A 291 20.06 9.29 -4.63
N THR A 292 20.43 10.56 -4.76
CA THR A 292 21.64 11.13 -4.15
C THR A 292 21.27 12.20 -3.14
N ALA A 293 21.72 12.06 -1.91
CA ALA A 293 21.60 13.11 -0.90
C ALA A 293 22.39 14.37 -1.32
N THR A 294 21.75 15.54 -1.30
CA THR A 294 22.41 16.82 -1.55
C THR A 294 22.60 17.65 -0.27
N GLY A 295 22.01 17.20 0.84
CA GLY A 295 22.20 17.73 2.18
C GLY A 295 23.02 16.78 3.05
N THR A 296 22.93 16.98 4.37
CA THR A 296 23.68 16.22 5.37
C THR A 296 22.93 15.00 5.92
N GLN A 297 21.77 14.68 5.34
CA GLN A 297 20.96 13.52 5.75
C GLN A 297 20.91 12.50 4.62
N ALA A 298 20.96 11.24 4.97
CA ALA A 298 20.90 10.12 4.03
C ALA A 298 19.66 10.15 3.15
N PRO A 299 19.72 9.68 1.89
CA PRO A 299 18.56 9.58 1.02
C PRO A 299 17.58 8.53 1.54
N VAL A 300 16.31 8.68 1.18
CA VAL A 300 15.21 7.80 1.58
C VAL A 300 14.34 7.46 0.38
N ILE A 301 13.73 6.26 0.36
CA ILE A 301 12.73 5.87 -0.63
C ILE A 301 11.78 4.83 -0.02
N SER A 302 10.49 4.92 -0.34
CA SER A 302 9.45 4.01 0.17
C SER A 302 9.03 2.97 -0.87
N TRP A 303 8.74 3.41 -2.09
CA TRP A 303 8.36 2.49 -3.18
C TRP A 303 8.79 3.05 -4.53
N LEU A 304 8.87 2.16 -5.52
CA LEU A 304 9.25 2.47 -6.90
C LEU A 304 8.34 1.71 -7.86
N VAL A 305 7.74 2.40 -8.80
CA VAL A 305 6.89 1.83 -9.85
C VAL A 305 7.44 2.19 -11.21
N VAL A 306 7.53 1.21 -12.11
CA VAL A 306 7.88 1.43 -13.51
C VAL A 306 6.74 0.91 -14.39
N SER A 307 6.27 1.76 -15.28
CA SER A 307 5.21 1.44 -16.24
C SER A 307 5.70 1.65 -17.66
N ARG A 308 5.33 0.73 -18.56
CA ARG A 308 5.61 0.87 -19.98
C ARG A 308 4.52 1.74 -20.61
N THR A 309 4.91 2.83 -21.25
CA THR A 309 3.98 3.81 -21.83
C THR A 309 3.89 3.73 -23.34
N GLY A 310 4.76 2.94 -23.98
CA GLY A 310 4.76 2.76 -25.44
C GLY A 310 5.93 1.94 -25.94
N ASP A 311 5.99 1.78 -27.25
CA ASP A 311 7.10 1.15 -27.93
C ASP A 311 8.28 2.14 -28.08
N ALA A 312 9.51 1.60 -28.13
CA ALA A 312 10.69 2.39 -28.46
C ALA A 312 10.54 3.02 -29.85
N GLU A 313 11.06 4.23 -30.02
CA GLU A 313 11.13 4.80 -31.35
C GLU A 313 12.09 3.97 -32.23
N GLU A 314 11.62 3.57 -33.42
CA GLU A 314 12.49 2.94 -34.40
C GLU A 314 13.56 3.94 -34.85
N ILE A 315 14.83 3.53 -34.76
CA ILE A 315 15.92 4.30 -35.35
C ILE A 315 15.73 4.25 -36.87
N GLN A 316 15.26 5.35 -37.46
CA GLN A 316 15.20 5.44 -38.91
C GLN A 316 16.62 5.38 -39.45
N PRO A 317 16.89 4.58 -40.49
CA PRO A 317 18.24 4.37 -41.05
C PRO A 317 18.93 5.64 -41.55
N ASN A 318 18.24 6.78 -41.61
CA ASN A 318 18.74 8.06 -42.12
C ASN A 318 19.25 9.04 -41.05
N ASP A 319 19.22 8.70 -39.79
CA ASP A 319 19.70 9.59 -38.71
C ASP A 319 21.21 9.41 -38.41
N SER A 320 21.96 8.77 -39.30
CA SER A 320 23.42 8.79 -39.27
C SER A 320 23.94 10.10 -39.89
N ILE A 321 24.28 11.05 -39.04
CA ILE A 321 25.14 12.18 -39.40
C ILE A 321 26.58 11.71 -39.45
#